data_25471ff5a494fe87c9a1470932d13b8a
#
_entry.id   25471ff5a494fe87c9a1470932d13b8a
#
_cell.length_a   1.000
_cell.length_b   1.000
_cell.length_c   1.000
_cell.angle_alpha   90.00
_cell.angle_beta   90.00
_cell.angle_gamma   90.00
#
_symmetry.space_group_name_H-M   'P 1'
#
loop_
_entity.id
_entity.type
_entity.pdbx_description
1 polymer ?
#
loop_
_entity_poly.entity_id
_entity_poly.type
_entity_poly.pdbx_seq_one_letter_code
_entity_poly.pdbx_strand_id
1 'polypeptide(L)'
;PCGNLPDEHELATQYSTRIIRLLDGTITDDSNPYNGEDDNITTKTDEDSLTDKKSGKTKKKKTSMSFFTALSLSLNNLMTKKTRTILTAFAGSIGIIGIALILSISNGIQNYIDRVQRDTLSSYPIQLQKESVDVSSMIENMMGNKDKNVDHDKDKIYSNNIMTDMVNSMVAEVNSNNLKAFKSYLENHKCDVDGYISDIQYSYDVPLYIYSTDTSDGVTQLNPSSVMENMYGMSVSGDGMMSAGMQNTSVWSRLFDNRQMLDEQYDLIAGSWADNYNEVMLVVDENNEIDDYTLYSLGFKDPAEVKKIFKNVMAGNSYETEETQYTYDEVLDKKFKLVLPTDLYRYNDTLRIWEDASHDDEYMTTVVNNAEEVKISGIIRKNPDAASVSVSTGVAYTKDLMPHIIDKVNETQIVKQQLADPEKDVFTGMSFDNDKTSISTLENNKSLLGIASEDNPSEIDIYAKDFDSKEKLQDFIQKKTAKLEKYC
;
A
#
# COMPACT_ATOMS: atom_id res chain seq x y z
N PRO A 1 41.95 58.09 71.81
CA PRO A 1 41.09 59.21 71.52
C PRO A 1 40.54 59.03 70.17
N CYS A 2 39.35 58.46 70.12
CA CYS A 2 38.56 58.34 68.88
C CYS A 2 37.86 59.68 68.69
N GLY A 3 38.26 60.43 67.68
CA GLY A 3 37.52 61.61 67.24
C GLY A 3 36.17 61.18 66.66
N ASN A 4 35.12 61.75 67.22
CA ASN A 4 33.78 61.62 66.67
C ASN A 4 33.77 62.30 65.29
N LEU A 5 33.64 61.52 64.26
CA LEU A 5 33.14 62.01 62.94
C LEU A 5 31.69 62.34 63.15
N PRO A 6 31.19 63.51 62.68
CA PRO A 6 29.75 63.83 62.72
C PRO A 6 29.01 62.74 61.92
N ASP A 7 27.95 62.24 62.53
CA ASP A 7 27.06 61.25 61.96
C ASP A 7 26.53 61.79 60.60
N GLU A 8 26.65 61.06 59.51
CA GLU A 8 26.15 61.44 58.17
C GLU A 8 24.68 61.79 58.21
N HIS A 9 23.98 61.32 59.26
CA HIS A 9 22.57 61.63 59.55
C HIS A 9 22.36 63.08 60.03
N GLU A 10 23.29 63.72 60.72
CA GLU A 10 23.19 65.11 61.18
C GLU A 10 23.30 66.11 60.00
N LEU A 11 24.10 65.84 59.01
CA LEU A 11 24.23 66.66 57.80
C LEU A 11 22.97 66.56 56.91
N ALA A 12 22.31 65.43 56.84
CA ALA A 12 21.08 65.24 56.10
C ALA A 12 19.87 65.98 56.71
N THR A 13 19.88 66.16 58.03
CA THR A 13 18.79 66.90 58.73
C THR A 13 18.81 68.38 58.43
N GLN A 14 19.92 68.95 58.02
CA GLN A 14 20.08 70.37 57.74
C GLN A 14 19.44 70.82 56.37
N TYR A 15 19.17 69.84 55.51
CA TYR A 15 18.59 70.07 54.16
C TYR A 15 17.19 69.40 54.01
N SER A 16 16.67 68.82 55.06
CA SER A 16 15.34 68.20 54.97
C SER A 16 14.26 69.10 55.55
N THR A 17 13.14 69.18 54.89
CA THR A 17 11.97 69.95 55.30
C THR A 17 11.14 69.26 56.36
N ARG A 18 11.38 67.98 56.63
CA ARG A 18 10.71 67.18 57.61
C ARG A 18 11.64 66.06 58.10
N ILE A 19 11.77 65.91 59.42
CA ILE A 19 12.54 64.88 60.07
C ILE A 19 11.63 64.03 60.93
N ILE A 20 11.54 62.74 60.62
CA ILE A 20 10.78 61.75 61.41
C ILE A 20 11.77 60.83 62.10
N ARG A 21 11.76 60.81 63.42
CA ARG A 21 12.59 59.89 64.23
C ARG A 21 11.78 58.69 64.62
N LEU A 22 12.35 57.55 64.32
CA LEU A 22 11.75 56.24 64.64
C LEU A 22 12.62 55.51 65.67
N LEU A 23 11.97 54.97 66.68
CA LEU A 23 12.58 54.06 67.69
C LEU A 23 11.70 52.82 67.76
N ASP A 24 12.30 51.67 67.53
CA ASP A 24 11.60 50.34 67.57
C ASP A 24 10.31 50.29 66.71
N GLY A 25 10.34 50.95 65.56
CA GLY A 25 9.21 50.96 64.62
C GLY A 25 8.08 51.95 64.99
N THR A 26 8.24 52.72 66.06
CA THR A 26 7.35 53.77 66.44
C THR A 26 7.90 55.15 66.19
N ILE A 27 7.09 56.12 65.75
CA ILE A 27 7.52 57.48 65.48
C ILE A 27 7.63 58.14 66.86
N THR A 28 8.82 58.55 67.24
CA THR A 28 9.12 59.22 68.51
C THR A 28 9.18 60.70 68.41
N ASP A 29 9.45 61.25 67.24
CA ASP A 29 9.50 62.68 66.98
C ASP A 29 9.24 62.93 65.46
N ASP A 30 8.52 63.99 65.14
CA ASP A 30 8.20 64.42 63.81
C ASP A 30 8.26 65.96 63.77
N SER A 31 9.23 66.52 63.07
CA SER A 31 9.48 67.96 63.04
C SER A 31 8.36 68.79 62.35
N ASN A 32 7.49 68.11 61.59
CA ASN A 32 6.37 68.77 60.89
C ASN A 32 5.25 67.74 60.71
N PRO A 33 4.50 67.42 61.82
CA PRO A 33 3.40 66.46 61.78
C PRO A 33 2.30 66.94 60.86
N TYR A 34 1.77 66.03 60.05
CA TYR A 34 0.67 66.31 59.13
C TYR A 34 -0.65 66.44 59.91
N ASN A 35 -1.16 67.68 60.00
CA ASN A 35 -2.39 67.98 60.77
C ASN A 35 -3.68 67.91 59.97
N GLY A 36 -3.69 67.24 58.85
CA GLY A 36 -4.93 66.85 58.16
C GLY A 36 -5.83 67.95 57.59
N GLU A 37 -5.37 69.22 57.58
CA GLU A 37 -6.08 70.31 56.90
C GLU A 37 -5.23 70.95 55.87
N ASP A 38 -5.81 71.13 54.65
CA ASP A 38 -5.32 71.73 53.46
C ASP A 38 -4.62 70.82 52.42
N ASP A 39 -5.40 70.31 51.46
CA ASP A 39 -5.03 70.29 50.06
C ASP A 39 -6.26 70.48 49.17
N ASN A 40 -6.70 71.75 49.05
CA ASN A 40 -7.43 72.16 47.84
C ASN A 40 -6.44 72.40 46.71
N ILE A 41 -6.12 71.43 45.92
CA ILE A 41 -5.56 71.64 44.62
C ILE A 41 -6.72 71.54 43.61
N THR A 42 -7.18 72.71 43.25
CA THR A 42 -8.00 72.99 42.09
C THR A 42 -7.29 72.55 40.82
N THR A 43 -7.83 71.57 40.17
CA THR A 43 -7.73 71.46 38.72
C THR A 43 -9.11 71.53 38.12
N LYS A 44 -9.35 72.61 37.44
CA LYS A 44 -10.51 72.88 36.57
C LYS A 44 -10.60 71.75 35.54
N THR A 45 -11.77 71.24 35.30
CA THR A 45 -12.50 71.40 34.05
C THR A 45 -13.83 70.67 34.11
N ASP A 46 -14.84 71.53 33.88
CA ASP A 46 -16.11 71.34 33.15
C ASP A 46 -17.07 70.22 33.52
N GLU A 47 -18.11 70.64 34.14
CA GLU A 47 -19.56 70.57 33.87
C GLU A 47 -20.05 69.37 33.07
N ASP A 48 -20.91 68.52 33.59
CA ASP A 48 -22.36 68.78 33.57
C ASP A 48 -23.14 67.76 34.40
N SER A 49 -24.06 68.33 35.19
CA SER A 49 -25.39 67.96 35.62
C SER A 49 -25.77 66.63 36.24
N LEU A 50 -26.27 66.83 37.46
CA LEU A 50 -27.54 66.42 38.04
C LEU A 50 -27.74 64.99 38.60
N THR A 51 -27.91 65.02 39.91
CA THR A 51 -28.87 64.26 40.73
C THR A 51 -28.73 62.76 40.83
N ASP A 52 -28.43 62.17 41.94
CA ASP A 52 -29.35 61.89 43.08
C ASP A 52 -28.64 61.17 44.24
N LYS A 53 -29.08 61.44 45.39
CA LYS A 53 -28.66 60.87 46.67
C LYS A 53 -28.96 59.39 46.76
N LYS A 54 -27.99 58.58 47.17
CA LYS A 54 -28.18 57.57 48.20
C LYS A 54 -26.90 57.03 48.79
N SER A 55 -26.84 57.08 50.08
CA SER A 55 -25.98 56.36 51.03
C SER A 55 -25.42 55.03 50.59
N GLY A 56 -24.13 54.86 50.83
CA GLY A 56 -23.64 53.51 50.95
C GLY A 56 -22.21 53.25 50.68
N LYS A 57 -21.42 53.07 51.72
CA LYS A 57 -20.14 52.31 51.74
C LYS A 57 -19.06 52.71 50.75
N THR A 58 -18.09 53.44 51.22
CA THR A 58 -16.77 53.61 50.55
C THR A 58 -16.10 52.25 50.30
N LYS A 59 -16.19 51.73 49.05
CA LYS A 59 -15.33 50.68 48.58
C LYS A 59 -13.95 51.24 48.40
N LYS A 60 -13.00 50.80 49.23
CA LYS A 60 -11.56 51.01 48.97
C LYS A 60 -11.26 50.46 47.56
N LYS A 61 -10.95 51.33 46.59
CA LYS A 61 -10.43 50.94 45.29
C LYS A 61 -9.13 50.19 45.52
N LYS A 62 -9.17 48.87 45.31
CA LYS A 62 -7.93 48.10 45.20
C LYS A 62 -7.22 48.64 43.95
N THR A 63 -6.06 49.25 44.13
CA THR A 63 -5.15 49.60 43.04
C THR A 63 -4.69 48.30 42.39
N SER A 64 -5.29 47.93 41.26
CA SER A 64 -4.86 46.79 40.50
C SER A 64 -3.86 47.28 39.42
N MET A 65 -2.65 46.84 39.51
CA MET A 65 -1.68 47.07 38.45
C MET A 65 -2.12 46.40 37.16
N SER A 66 -1.96 47.11 36.03
CA SER A 66 -2.18 46.50 34.72
C SER A 66 -1.24 45.32 34.56
N PHE A 67 -1.76 44.22 33.94
CA PHE A 67 -0.98 43.02 33.65
C PHE A 67 0.35 43.34 32.90
N PHE A 68 0.29 44.24 31.94
CA PHE A 68 1.48 44.70 31.20
C PHE A 68 2.50 45.46 32.04
N THR A 69 2.02 46.26 33.00
CA THR A 69 2.90 46.99 33.92
C THR A 69 3.56 46.03 34.92
N ALA A 70 2.80 45.03 35.43
CA ALA A 70 3.35 44.00 36.28
C ALA A 70 4.38 43.10 35.54
N LEU A 71 4.10 42.78 34.28
CA LEU A 71 5.00 42.00 33.42
C LEU A 71 6.28 42.79 33.13
N SER A 72 6.17 44.10 32.77
CA SER A 72 7.30 44.98 32.53
C SER A 72 8.19 45.15 33.77
N LEU A 73 7.57 45.33 34.94
CA LEU A 73 8.31 45.45 36.22
C LEU A 73 9.04 44.16 36.59
N SER A 74 8.35 43.01 36.38
CA SER A 74 8.95 41.69 36.57
C SER A 74 10.13 41.43 35.61
N LEU A 75 9.97 41.78 34.33
CA LEU A 75 11.02 41.67 33.33
C LEU A 75 12.26 42.57 33.67
N ASN A 76 12.00 43.81 34.09
CA ASN A 76 13.05 44.72 34.53
C ASN A 76 13.80 44.20 35.76
N ASN A 77 13.07 43.59 36.70
CA ASN A 77 13.66 43.00 37.91
C ASN A 77 14.51 41.72 37.55
N LEU A 78 14.08 40.95 36.58
CA LEU A 78 14.87 39.82 36.02
C LEU A 78 16.12 40.32 35.33
N MET A 79 16.03 41.44 34.62
CA MET A 79 17.17 42.03 33.85
C MET A 79 18.22 42.70 34.76
N THR A 80 17.90 43.07 35.99
CA THR A 80 18.89 43.62 36.94
C THR A 80 19.93 42.58 37.39
N LYS A 81 19.57 41.27 37.38
CA LYS A 81 20.47 40.15 37.73
C LYS A 81 20.65 39.20 36.55
N LYS A 82 21.02 39.73 35.39
CA LYS A 82 21.10 39.03 34.10
C LYS A 82 21.83 37.70 34.18
N THR A 83 23.01 37.65 34.77
CA THR A 83 23.85 36.44 34.82
C THR A 83 23.18 35.30 35.60
N ARG A 84 22.55 35.61 36.75
CA ARG A 84 21.88 34.58 37.58
C ARG A 84 20.63 34.08 36.86
N THR A 85 19.84 35.00 36.28
CA THR A 85 18.60 34.67 35.55
C THR A 85 18.87 33.78 34.33
N ILE A 86 19.92 34.15 33.53
CA ILE A 86 20.34 33.38 32.37
C ILE A 86 20.83 31.99 32.81
N LEU A 87 21.63 31.92 33.88
CA LEU A 87 22.17 30.63 34.35
C LEU A 87 21.08 29.67 34.85
N THR A 88 20.09 30.19 35.59
CA THR A 88 18.97 29.36 36.08
C THR A 88 18.01 28.99 34.95
N ALA A 89 17.73 29.90 34.00
CA ALA A 89 16.93 29.60 32.82
C ALA A 89 17.62 28.54 31.93
N PHE A 90 18.92 28.65 31.74
CA PHE A 90 19.73 27.70 30.98
C PHE A 90 19.74 26.31 31.63
N ALA A 91 19.96 26.24 32.97
CA ALA A 91 19.92 25.00 33.70
C ALA A 91 18.52 24.31 33.63
N GLY A 92 17.44 25.08 33.70
CA GLY A 92 16.08 24.56 33.54
C GLY A 92 15.74 24.11 32.10
N SER A 93 16.23 24.87 31.09
CA SER A 93 15.98 24.56 29.69
C SER A 93 16.70 23.30 29.21
N ILE A 94 17.86 22.94 29.76
CA ILE A 94 18.58 21.69 29.40
C ILE A 94 17.70 20.47 29.67
N GLY A 95 17.00 20.43 30.81
CA GLY A 95 16.09 19.32 31.12
C GLY A 95 14.93 19.21 30.13
N ILE A 96 14.31 20.35 29.80
CA ILE A 96 13.18 20.40 28.85
C ILE A 96 13.64 20.02 27.45
N ILE A 97 14.79 20.55 27.00
CA ILE A 97 15.38 20.23 25.68
C ILE A 97 15.73 18.73 25.64
N GLY A 98 16.33 18.17 26.69
CA GLY A 98 16.64 16.75 26.76
C GLY A 98 15.40 15.85 26.62
N ILE A 99 14.34 16.16 27.34
CA ILE A 99 13.07 15.41 27.23
C ILE A 99 12.44 15.59 25.85
N ALA A 100 12.43 16.82 25.31
CA ALA A 100 11.89 17.09 23.99
C ALA A 100 12.66 16.35 22.88
N LEU A 101 13.98 16.30 22.96
CA LEU A 101 14.84 15.54 22.03
C LEU A 101 14.55 14.02 22.11
N ILE A 102 14.48 13.46 23.32
CA ILE A 102 14.18 12.04 23.50
C ILE A 102 12.80 11.69 22.93
N LEU A 103 11.78 12.50 23.23
CA LEU A 103 10.43 12.28 22.70
C LEU A 103 10.38 12.44 21.19
N SER A 104 11.08 13.44 20.63
CA SER A 104 11.13 13.68 19.18
C SER A 104 11.81 12.50 18.44
N ILE A 105 12.96 12.05 18.97
CA ILE A 105 13.68 10.89 18.40
C ILE A 105 12.84 9.62 18.55
N SER A 106 12.23 9.39 19.71
CA SER A 106 11.38 8.23 19.95
C SER A 106 10.20 8.18 18.98
N ASN A 107 9.48 9.31 18.80
CA ASN A 107 8.39 9.40 17.83
C ASN A 107 8.88 9.24 16.39
N GLY A 108 10.05 9.80 16.05
CA GLY A 108 10.63 9.66 14.72
C GLY A 108 10.98 8.20 14.41
N ILE A 109 11.60 7.49 15.35
CA ILE A 109 11.93 6.07 15.21
C ILE A 109 10.66 5.23 15.13
N GLN A 110 9.65 5.50 15.96
CA GLN A 110 8.38 4.76 15.92
C GLN A 110 7.68 4.92 14.57
N ASN A 111 7.55 6.14 14.08
CA ASN A 111 6.96 6.40 12.76
C ASN A 111 7.73 5.73 11.61
N TYR A 112 9.07 5.67 11.73
CA TYR A 112 9.90 4.97 10.74
C TYR A 112 9.66 3.45 10.79
N ILE A 113 9.62 2.86 11.99
CA ILE A 113 9.34 1.42 12.16
C ILE A 113 7.95 1.08 11.61
N ASP A 114 6.93 1.88 11.95
CA ASP A 114 5.55 1.66 11.49
C ASP A 114 5.46 1.74 9.96
N ARG A 115 6.21 2.65 9.33
CA ARG A 115 6.28 2.76 7.87
C ARG A 115 6.94 1.51 7.26
N VAL A 116 8.13 1.14 7.73
CA VAL A 116 8.85 -0.04 7.24
C VAL A 116 8.00 -1.32 7.39
N GLN A 117 7.27 -1.45 8.50
CA GLN A 117 6.37 -2.57 8.71
C GLN A 117 5.23 -2.59 7.67
N ARG A 118 4.55 -1.47 7.45
CA ARG A 118 3.47 -1.37 6.44
C ARG A 118 3.99 -1.68 5.04
N ASP A 119 5.10 -1.06 4.65
CA ASP A 119 5.70 -1.28 3.33
C ASP A 119 6.08 -2.75 3.14
N THR A 120 6.71 -3.38 4.15
CA THR A 120 7.07 -4.79 4.09
C THR A 120 5.83 -5.68 3.98
N LEU A 121 4.79 -5.41 4.78
CA LEU A 121 3.57 -6.22 4.77
C LEU A 121 2.74 -6.06 3.50
N SER A 122 2.92 -4.97 2.75
CA SER A 122 2.30 -4.81 1.42
C SER A 122 2.83 -5.82 0.39
N SER A 123 4.03 -6.37 0.63
CA SER A 123 4.62 -7.40 -0.25
C SER A 123 4.40 -8.83 0.27
N TYR A 124 3.83 -9.00 1.48
CA TYR A 124 3.65 -10.31 2.12
C TYR A 124 2.24 -10.47 2.71
N PRO A 125 1.21 -10.64 1.87
CA PRO A 125 -0.16 -10.87 2.32
C PRO A 125 -0.32 -12.20 3.07
N ILE A 126 -1.47 -12.39 3.70
CA ILE A 126 -1.99 -13.70 4.06
C ILE A 126 -2.74 -14.21 2.84
N GLN A 127 -2.20 -15.23 2.19
CA GLN A 127 -2.76 -15.81 0.97
C GLN A 127 -3.65 -17.00 1.31
N LEU A 128 -4.85 -17.01 0.72
CA LEU A 128 -5.80 -18.11 0.80
C LEU A 128 -6.14 -18.53 -0.62
N GLN A 129 -5.67 -19.70 -1.03
CA GLN A 129 -5.91 -20.26 -2.36
C GLN A 129 -7.04 -21.28 -2.34
N LYS A 130 -7.79 -21.36 -3.44
CA LYS A 130 -8.88 -22.34 -3.63
C LYS A 130 -8.35 -23.77 -3.54
N GLU A 131 -7.18 -24.00 -4.09
CA GLU A 131 -6.49 -25.29 -4.05
C GLU A 131 -5.09 -25.09 -3.47
N SER A 132 -4.76 -25.88 -2.47
CA SER A 132 -3.43 -25.88 -1.89
C SER A 132 -2.76 -27.23 -2.06
N VAL A 133 -1.59 -27.23 -2.64
CA VAL A 133 -0.73 -28.42 -2.73
C VAL A 133 0.22 -28.38 -1.53
N ASP A 134 0.31 -29.48 -0.78
CA ASP A 134 1.30 -29.58 0.29
C ASP A 134 2.71 -29.72 -0.31
N VAL A 135 3.34 -28.55 -0.53
CA VAL A 135 4.71 -28.48 -1.05
C VAL A 135 5.72 -29.11 -0.10
N SER A 136 5.40 -29.21 1.20
CA SER A 136 6.32 -29.78 2.20
C SER A 136 6.49 -31.28 1.98
N SER A 137 5.39 -32.00 1.75
CA SER A 137 5.42 -33.44 1.42
C SER A 137 6.12 -33.68 0.08
N MET A 138 5.95 -32.78 -0.88
CA MET A 138 6.60 -32.84 -2.18
C MET A 138 8.11 -32.63 -2.09
N ILE A 139 8.56 -31.64 -1.29
CA ILE A 139 9.98 -31.39 -1.02
C ILE A 139 10.59 -32.58 -0.25
N GLU A 140 9.89 -33.11 0.75
CA GLU A 140 10.34 -34.26 1.53
C GLU A 140 10.52 -35.50 0.66
N ASN A 141 9.60 -35.74 -0.28
CA ASN A 141 9.70 -36.83 -1.26
C ASN A 141 10.82 -36.57 -2.31
N MET A 142 11.01 -35.32 -2.75
CA MET A 142 12.06 -34.93 -3.69
C MET A 142 13.46 -34.97 -3.07
N MET A 143 13.61 -34.62 -1.80
CA MET A 143 14.87 -34.71 -1.06
C MET A 143 15.26 -36.17 -0.73
N GLY A 144 14.42 -37.12 -1.08
CA GLY A 144 14.60 -38.53 -0.81
C GLY A 144 14.52 -38.80 0.67
N ASN A 145 13.57 -39.58 1.08
CA ASN A 145 13.38 -40.00 2.47
C ASN A 145 14.68 -40.68 2.97
N LYS A 146 15.66 -39.89 3.45
CA LYS A 146 16.97 -40.38 3.90
C LYS A 146 16.87 -41.29 5.11
N ASP A 147 15.69 -41.37 5.74
CA ASP A 147 15.47 -42.14 6.96
C ASP A 147 14.96 -43.56 6.72
N LYS A 148 14.69 -43.97 5.46
CA LYS A 148 14.51 -45.38 5.16
C LYS A 148 15.89 -46.03 5.09
N ASN A 149 16.41 -46.42 6.22
CA ASN A 149 17.51 -47.40 6.31
C ASN A 149 17.01 -48.74 5.74
N VAL A 150 16.90 -48.81 4.43
CA VAL A 150 16.60 -50.09 3.75
C VAL A 150 17.94 -50.77 3.54
N ASP A 151 18.21 -51.74 4.37
CA ASP A 151 19.39 -52.59 4.22
C ASP A 151 19.11 -53.59 3.10
N HIS A 152 19.61 -53.26 1.91
CA HIS A 152 19.52 -54.12 0.74
C HIS A 152 20.78 -54.96 0.59
N ASP A 153 20.63 -56.20 0.14
CA ASP A 153 21.77 -56.97 -0.31
C ASP A 153 22.53 -56.26 -1.45
N LYS A 154 23.83 -56.15 -1.33
CA LYS A 154 24.65 -55.35 -2.29
C LYS A 154 24.96 -56.10 -3.58
N ASP A 155 24.37 -57.28 -3.80
CA ASP A 155 24.53 -58.11 -5.00
C ASP A 155 23.54 -57.78 -6.12
N LYS A 156 22.58 -56.88 -5.87
CA LYS A 156 21.52 -56.45 -6.81
C LYS A 156 21.35 -54.96 -6.85
N ILE A 157 20.73 -54.48 -7.91
CA ILE A 157 20.31 -53.08 -8.04
C ILE A 157 18.81 -53.04 -7.74
N TYR A 158 18.42 -52.18 -6.81
CA TYR A 158 17.03 -52.00 -6.41
C TYR A 158 16.50 -50.69 -6.97
N SER A 159 15.26 -50.66 -7.44
CA SER A 159 14.61 -49.46 -7.90
C SER A 159 14.20 -48.55 -6.74
N ASN A 160 14.44 -47.26 -6.86
CA ASN A 160 13.90 -46.25 -5.96
C ASN A 160 12.78 -45.50 -6.72
N ASN A 161 11.56 -45.59 -6.18
CA ASN A 161 10.36 -45.10 -6.87
C ASN A 161 10.09 -43.62 -6.65
N ILE A 162 11.12 -42.79 -6.50
CA ILE A 162 11.01 -41.34 -6.22
C ILE A 162 10.05 -40.64 -7.21
N MET A 163 10.12 -41.00 -8.51
CA MET A 163 9.23 -40.44 -9.52
C MET A 163 7.78 -40.83 -9.29
N THR A 164 7.52 -42.10 -8.96
CA THR A 164 6.16 -42.58 -8.69
C THR A 164 5.61 -41.97 -7.41
N ASP A 165 6.43 -41.86 -6.37
CA ASP A 165 6.04 -41.22 -5.10
C ASP A 165 5.78 -39.74 -5.28
N MET A 166 6.58 -39.04 -6.15
CA MET A 166 6.35 -37.65 -6.50
C MET A 166 5.02 -37.45 -7.26
N VAL A 167 4.74 -38.29 -8.27
CA VAL A 167 3.47 -38.25 -9.01
C VAL A 167 2.27 -38.58 -8.09
N ASN A 168 2.41 -39.57 -7.21
CA ASN A 168 1.38 -39.88 -6.23
C ASN A 168 1.11 -38.75 -5.24
N SER A 169 2.18 -38.01 -4.83
CA SER A 169 2.05 -36.85 -3.96
C SER A 169 1.35 -35.69 -4.64
N MET A 170 1.57 -35.51 -5.93
CA MET A 170 0.87 -34.47 -6.72
C MET A 170 -0.63 -34.75 -6.86
N VAL A 171 -1.03 -36.02 -6.87
CA VAL A 171 -2.45 -36.43 -7.04
C VAL A 171 -3.17 -36.60 -5.71
N ALA A 172 -2.43 -36.86 -4.62
CA ALA A 172 -3.03 -37.38 -3.38
C ALA A 172 -3.60 -36.33 -2.43
N GLU A 173 -3.16 -35.04 -2.49
CA GLU A 173 -3.56 -34.05 -1.49
C GLU A 173 -3.77 -32.66 -2.09
N VAL A 174 -4.67 -32.53 -3.05
CA VAL A 174 -5.25 -31.21 -3.37
C VAL A 174 -6.33 -30.92 -2.35
N ASN A 175 -5.99 -30.15 -1.32
CA ASN A 175 -6.97 -29.65 -0.37
C ASN A 175 -7.71 -28.46 -1.00
N SER A 176 -9.03 -28.56 -1.14
CA SER A 176 -9.85 -27.49 -1.67
C SER A 176 -10.45 -26.65 -0.54
N ASN A 177 -10.25 -25.34 -0.62
CA ASN A 177 -10.80 -24.35 0.30
C ASN A 177 -12.09 -23.73 -0.28
N ASN A 178 -13.11 -23.60 0.55
CA ASN A 178 -14.34 -22.91 0.14
C ASN A 178 -14.19 -21.39 0.26
N LEU A 179 -13.51 -20.78 -0.71
CA LEU A 179 -13.24 -19.34 -0.70
C LEU A 179 -14.52 -18.50 -0.89
N LYS A 180 -15.55 -19.03 -1.55
CA LYS A 180 -16.87 -18.37 -1.63
C LYS A 180 -17.49 -18.17 -0.24
N ALA A 181 -17.51 -19.22 0.58
CA ALA A 181 -18.02 -19.12 1.94
C ALA A 181 -17.15 -18.22 2.81
N PHE A 182 -15.84 -18.25 2.61
CA PHE A 182 -14.90 -17.40 3.34
C PHE A 182 -15.04 -15.92 2.95
N LYS A 183 -15.13 -15.59 1.66
CA LYS A 183 -15.38 -14.22 1.16
C LYS A 183 -16.67 -13.66 1.77
N SER A 184 -17.77 -14.40 1.65
CA SER A 184 -19.05 -13.98 2.24
C SER A 184 -18.96 -13.80 3.77
N TYR A 185 -18.21 -14.64 4.46
CA TYR A 185 -17.97 -14.45 5.89
C TYR A 185 -17.17 -13.20 6.20
N LEU A 186 -16.09 -12.95 5.45
CA LEU A 186 -15.22 -11.78 5.63
C LEU A 186 -16.00 -10.49 5.40
N GLU A 187 -16.81 -10.42 4.34
CA GLU A 187 -17.64 -9.26 4.02
C GLU A 187 -18.72 -9.00 5.08
N ASN A 188 -19.35 -10.06 5.61
CA ASN A 188 -20.36 -9.94 6.67
C ASN A 188 -19.76 -9.56 8.03
N HIS A 189 -18.47 -9.82 8.27
CA HIS A 189 -17.75 -9.51 9.51
C HIS A 189 -16.66 -8.46 9.30
N LYS A 190 -16.79 -7.65 8.26
CA LYS A 190 -15.81 -6.62 7.91
C LYS A 190 -15.53 -5.69 9.09
N CYS A 191 -16.55 -5.30 9.85
CA CYS A 191 -16.41 -4.43 11.03
C CYS A 191 -15.49 -5.02 12.12
N ASP A 192 -15.38 -6.35 12.21
CA ASP A 192 -14.56 -7.02 13.23
C ASP A 192 -13.07 -6.99 12.89
N VAL A 193 -12.73 -6.91 11.60
CA VAL A 193 -11.36 -7.03 11.08
C VAL A 193 -10.84 -5.79 10.35
N ASP A 194 -11.70 -4.84 10.02
CA ASP A 194 -11.38 -3.63 9.25
C ASP A 194 -10.25 -2.79 9.90
N GLY A 195 -10.19 -2.83 11.24
CA GLY A 195 -9.13 -2.19 12.02
C GLY A 195 -7.72 -2.77 11.77
N TYR A 196 -7.62 -4.01 11.29
CA TYR A 196 -6.38 -4.77 11.10
C TYR A 196 -5.97 -4.91 9.63
N ILE A 197 -6.88 -4.63 8.69
CA ILE A 197 -6.69 -4.82 7.25
C ILE A 197 -6.29 -3.50 6.59
N SER A 198 -5.27 -3.54 5.76
CA SER A 198 -4.85 -2.46 4.88
C SER A 198 -5.54 -2.54 3.52
N ASP A 199 -5.57 -3.74 2.92
CA ASP A 199 -6.25 -4.03 1.65
C ASP A 199 -6.64 -5.51 1.56
N ILE A 200 -7.62 -5.83 0.71
CA ILE A 200 -8.01 -7.20 0.36
C ILE A 200 -8.07 -7.30 -1.15
N GLN A 201 -7.33 -8.24 -1.71
CA GLN A 201 -7.38 -8.53 -3.13
C GLN A 201 -8.03 -9.89 -3.37
N TYR A 202 -8.92 -9.92 -4.36
CA TYR A 202 -9.53 -11.13 -4.86
C TYR A 202 -8.99 -11.41 -6.25
N SER A 203 -8.41 -12.58 -6.45
CA SER A 203 -7.97 -13.06 -7.76
C SER A 203 -8.95 -14.10 -8.28
N TYR A 204 -9.07 -14.18 -9.59
CA TYR A 204 -9.96 -15.09 -10.28
C TYR A 204 -9.16 -15.84 -11.33
N ASP A 205 -9.52 -17.10 -11.55
CA ASP A 205 -8.92 -17.92 -12.62
C ASP A 205 -9.50 -17.54 -13.99
N VAL A 206 -9.20 -16.28 -14.38
CA VAL A 206 -9.64 -15.68 -15.63
C VAL A 206 -8.43 -15.17 -16.39
N PRO A 207 -8.16 -15.70 -17.59
CA PRO A 207 -7.06 -15.22 -18.39
C PRO A 207 -7.24 -13.75 -18.79
N LEU A 208 -6.20 -12.94 -18.62
CA LEU A 208 -6.17 -11.56 -19.10
C LEU A 208 -5.44 -11.53 -20.45
N TYR A 209 -6.18 -11.34 -21.53
CA TYR A 209 -5.61 -11.24 -22.88
C TYR A 209 -5.52 -9.78 -23.32
N ILE A 210 -4.30 -9.30 -23.48
CA ILE A 210 -4.00 -7.94 -23.94
C ILE A 210 -3.22 -8.02 -25.25
N TYR A 211 -3.66 -7.24 -26.22
CA TYR A 211 -3.06 -7.18 -27.56
C TYR A 211 -2.61 -5.76 -27.92
N SER A 212 -1.67 -5.68 -28.86
CA SER A 212 -1.29 -4.41 -29.48
C SER A 212 -2.45 -3.81 -30.25
N THR A 213 -2.54 -2.49 -30.29
CA THR A 213 -3.49 -1.77 -31.16
C THR A 213 -3.07 -1.78 -32.63
N ASP A 214 -1.77 -1.97 -32.90
CA ASP A 214 -1.24 -2.06 -34.26
C ASP A 214 -1.32 -3.51 -34.75
N THR A 215 -2.13 -3.71 -35.79
CA THR A 215 -2.34 -5.00 -36.45
C THR A 215 -1.83 -5.01 -37.91
N SER A 216 -1.01 -4.01 -38.30
CA SER A 216 -0.53 -3.86 -39.68
C SER A 216 0.39 -5.00 -40.12
N ASP A 217 1.21 -5.53 -39.22
CA ASP A 217 2.14 -6.63 -39.46
C ASP A 217 1.66 -7.96 -38.82
N GLY A 218 0.37 -8.05 -38.50
CA GLY A 218 -0.25 -9.17 -37.81
C GLY A 218 -0.67 -8.84 -36.38
N VAL A 219 -1.26 -9.80 -35.71
CA VAL A 219 -1.76 -9.63 -34.33
C VAL A 219 -0.64 -9.95 -33.33
N THR A 220 -0.35 -9.01 -32.45
CA THR A 220 0.67 -9.19 -31.40
C THR A 220 0.03 -9.25 -30.01
N GLN A 221 0.12 -10.42 -29.37
CA GLN A 221 -0.30 -10.61 -27.99
C GLN A 221 0.77 -10.08 -27.03
N LEU A 222 0.35 -9.22 -26.08
CA LEU A 222 1.22 -8.59 -25.10
C LEU A 222 1.08 -9.23 -23.71
N ASN A 223 -0.11 -9.72 -23.37
CA ASN A 223 -0.37 -10.49 -22.17
C ASN A 223 -1.30 -11.68 -22.48
N PRO A 224 -0.99 -12.91 -22.06
CA PRO A 224 0.33 -13.38 -21.58
C PRO A 224 1.45 -13.03 -22.54
N SER A 225 2.62 -12.67 -22.00
CA SER A 225 3.75 -12.20 -22.81
C SER A 225 4.35 -13.33 -23.66
N SER A 226 4.51 -13.09 -24.95
CA SER A 226 5.20 -14.01 -25.88
C SER A 226 6.73 -13.91 -25.82
N VAL A 227 7.29 -13.05 -24.98
CA VAL A 227 8.75 -12.81 -24.88
C VAL A 227 9.52 -14.11 -24.57
N MET A 228 9.04 -14.88 -23.59
CA MET A 228 9.69 -16.13 -23.18
C MET A 228 9.54 -17.22 -24.26
N GLU A 229 8.39 -17.29 -24.92
CA GLU A 229 8.17 -18.20 -26.04
C GLU A 229 9.09 -17.85 -27.21
N ASN A 230 9.23 -16.58 -27.54
CA ASN A 230 10.17 -16.11 -28.55
C ASN A 230 11.63 -16.40 -28.20
N MET A 231 11.98 -16.37 -26.91
CA MET A 231 13.34 -16.62 -26.43
C MET A 231 13.72 -18.10 -26.49
N TYR A 232 12.87 -18.98 -25.99
CA TYR A 232 13.19 -20.41 -25.83
C TYR A 232 12.59 -21.29 -26.92
N GLY A 233 11.64 -20.78 -27.72
CA GLY A 233 10.95 -21.54 -28.75
C GLY A 233 10.01 -22.62 -28.22
N MET A 234 9.64 -22.55 -26.97
CA MET A 234 8.68 -23.43 -26.30
C MET A 234 7.52 -22.61 -25.78
N SER A 235 6.30 -23.03 -26.11
CA SER A 235 5.11 -22.42 -25.52
C SER A 235 5.09 -22.67 -24.00
N VAL A 236 5.04 -21.59 -23.24
CA VAL A 236 4.96 -21.62 -21.79
C VAL A 236 3.48 -21.76 -21.33
N SER A 237 2.58 -21.73 -22.30
CA SER A 237 1.12 -21.81 -22.09
C SER A 237 0.64 -23.24 -21.82
N GLY A 238 1.19 -23.93 -20.84
CA GLY A 238 0.76 -25.25 -20.46
C GLY A 238 0.79 -25.45 -18.95
N ASP A 239 -0.15 -26.23 -18.47
CA ASP A 239 -0.37 -26.64 -17.06
C ASP A 239 0.81 -27.49 -16.51
N GLY A 240 2.03 -27.23 -16.95
CA GLY A 240 3.22 -27.98 -16.58
C GLY A 240 3.98 -27.34 -15.41
N MET A 241 4.75 -28.17 -14.70
CA MET A 241 5.62 -27.80 -13.56
C MET A 241 6.58 -26.62 -13.87
N MET A 242 6.85 -26.34 -15.15
CA MET A 242 7.62 -25.19 -15.63
C MET A 242 6.80 -23.88 -15.56
N SER A 243 5.50 -23.95 -15.80
CA SER A 243 4.56 -22.83 -15.70
C SER A 243 4.43 -22.33 -14.25
N ALA A 244 4.37 -23.23 -13.27
CA ALA A 244 4.28 -22.87 -11.86
C ALA A 244 5.51 -22.10 -11.32
N GLY A 245 6.69 -22.34 -11.91
CA GLY A 245 7.93 -21.60 -11.58
C GLY A 245 8.04 -20.24 -12.29
N MET A 246 7.26 -20.04 -13.37
CA MET A 246 7.29 -18.84 -14.22
C MET A 246 6.07 -17.95 -14.09
N GLN A 247 5.11 -18.27 -13.22
CA GLN A 247 3.90 -17.45 -12.98
C GLN A 247 4.18 -16.00 -12.55
N ASN A 248 5.41 -15.71 -12.13
CA ASN A 248 5.83 -14.36 -11.72
C ASN A 248 6.37 -13.49 -12.87
N THR A 249 6.19 -13.89 -14.14
CA THR A 249 6.64 -13.10 -15.29
C THR A 249 5.57 -12.17 -15.87
N SER A 250 4.37 -12.12 -15.30
CA SER A 250 3.37 -11.17 -15.73
C SER A 250 3.76 -9.74 -15.32
N VAL A 251 3.83 -8.86 -16.31
CA VAL A 251 4.05 -7.42 -16.10
C VAL A 251 2.77 -6.68 -15.72
N TRP A 252 1.63 -7.39 -15.69
CA TRP A 252 0.32 -6.87 -15.34
C TRP A 252 -0.04 -7.29 -13.92
N SER A 253 -0.22 -6.33 -13.03
CA SER A 253 -0.53 -6.54 -11.62
C SER A 253 -1.75 -5.73 -11.22
N ARG A 254 -2.46 -6.17 -10.17
CA ARG A 254 -3.56 -5.38 -9.63
C ARG A 254 -3.02 -4.26 -8.74
N LEU A 255 -3.54 -3.05 -8.95
CA LEU A 255 -3.29 -1.90 -8.09
C LEU A 255 -4.04 -2.07 -6.75
N PHE A 256 -3.43 -1.61 -5.66
CA PHE A 256 -4.10 -1.57 -4.36
C PHE A 256 -5.25 -0.55 -4.38
N ASP A 257 -6.30 -0.83 -3.60
CA ASP A 257 -7.45 0.07 -3.46
C ASP A 257 -7.21 1.15 -2.37
N ASN A 258 -6.18 0.98 -1.56
CA ASN A 258 -5.80 1.92 -0.51
C ASN A 258 -4.96 3.08 -1.06
N ARG A 259 -5.64 4.18 -1.40
CA ARG A 259 -5.01 5.37 -1.98
C ARG A 259 -3.95 5.99 -1.08
N GLN A 260 -4.17 6.06 0.23
CA GLN A 260 -3.19 6.62 1.15
C GLN A 260 -1.86 5.82 1.09
N MET A 261 -1.96 4.50 1.02
CA MET A 261 -0.79 3.64 0.92
C MET A 261 -0.08 3.81 -0.42
N LEU A 262 -0.84 3.96 -1.51
CA LEU A 262 -0.26 4.24 -2.83
C LEU A 262 0.48 5.58 -2.86
N ASP A 263 -0.09 6.64 -2.26
CA ASP A 263 0.54 7.96 -2.17
C ASP A 263 1.79 7.96 -1.25
N GLU A 264 1.90 7.01 -0.31
CA GLU A 264 3.11 6.81 0.52
C GLU A 264 4.21 6.04 -0.24
N GLN A 265 3.83 5.13 -1.16
CA GLN A 265 4.76 4.26 -1.88
C GLN A 265 5.18 4.78 -3.26
N TYR A 266 4.37 5.62 -3.88
CA TYR A 266 4.59 6.10 -5.24
C TYR A 266 4.35 7.58 -5.39
N ASP A 267 5.13 8.21 -6.27
CA ASP A 267 4.91 9.56 -6.76
C ASP A 267 4.19 9.49 -8.11
N LEU A 268 3.06 10.18 -8.27
CA LEU A 268 2.43 10.37 -9.58
C LEU A 268 3.25 11.41 -10.36
N ILE A 269 3.97 10.98 -11.40
CA ILE A 269 4.88 11.84 -12.17
C ILE A 269 4.28 12.39 -13.46
N ALA A 270 3.27 11.72 -14.01
CA ALA A 270 2.54 12.20 -15.19
C ALA A 270 1.12 11.62 -15.24
N GLY A 271 0.19 12.32 -15.90
CA GLY A 271 -1.19 11.89 -16.07
C GLY A 271 -2.04 11.97 -14.81
N SER A 272 -2.93 11.04 -14.64
CA SER A 272 -3.84 10.91 -13.49
C SER A 272 -3.90 9.46 -13.02
N TRP A 273 -4.30 9.27 -11.76
CA TRP A 273 -4.56 7.92 -11.28
C TRP A 273 -5.69 7.26 -12.05
N ALA A 274 -5.56 5.94 -12.22
CA ALA A 274 -6.59 5.11 -12.85
C ALA A 274 -7.80 4.96 -11.91
N ASP A 275 -8.99 5.28 -12.41
CA ASP A 275 -10.26 5.19 -11.68
C ASP A 275 -11.27 4.24 -12.36
N ASN A 276 -11.05 3.88 -13.64
CA ASN A 276 -11.95 3.05 -14.42
C ASN A 276 -11.31 1.69 -14.75
N TYR A 277 -12.13 0.69 -15.09
CA TYR A 277 -11.66 -0.65 -15.47
C TYR A 277 -10.69 -0.64 -16.67
N ASN A 278 -10.83 0.29 -17.58
CA ASN A 278 -10.01 0.40 -18.79
C ASN A 278 -8.87 1.41 -18.67
N GLU A 279 -8.55 1.82 -17.46
CA GLU A 279 -7.41 2.69 -17.13
C GLU A 279 -6.38 1.91 -16.32
N VAL A 280 -5.11 2.12 -16.69
CA VAL A 280 -4.00 1.46 -16.01
C VAL A 280 -2.89 2.46 -15.70
N MET A 281 -2.07 2.13 -14.71
CA MET A 281 -0.88 2.90 -14.33
C MET A 281 0.36 2.22 -14.87
N LEU A 282 1.28 2.99 -15.46
CA LEU A 282 2.64 2.51 -15.67
C LEU A 282 3.47 2.75 -14.41
N VAL A 283 4.10 1.69 -13.92
CA VAL A 283 4.95 1.74 -12.72
C VAL A 283 6.41 1.70 -13.15
N VAL A 284 7.17 2.73 -12.79
CA VAL A 284 8.61 2.81 -13.02
C VAL A 284 9.35 2.72 -11.68
N ASP A 285 10.65 2.39 -11.73
CA ASP A 285 11.49 2.36 -10.56
C ASP A 285 11.83 3.77 -10.04
N GLU A 286 12.64 3.86 -9.01
CA GLU A 286 13.10 5.13 -8.40
C GLU A 286 13.95 6.00 -9.35
N ASN A 287 14.51 5.41 -10.42
CA ASN A 287 15.36 6.08 -11.43
C ASN A 287 14.59 6.46 -12.69
N ASN A 288 13.27 6.23 -12.76
CA ASN A 288 12.44 6.29 -13.97
C ASN A 288 12.79 5.22 -15.01
N GLU A 289 13.22 4.05 -14.58
CA GLU A 289 13.61 2.97 -15.48
C GLU A 289 12.55 1.86 -15.49
N ILE A 290 12.46 1.19 -16.63
CA ILE A 290 11.68 -0.02 -16.85
C ILE A 290 12.61 -1.02 -17.53
N ASP A 291 12.58 -2.27 -17.08
CA ASP A 291 13.38 -3.33 -17.67
C ASP A 291 12.96 -3.67 -19.11
N ASP A 292 13.89 -4.23 -19.87
CA ASP A 292 13.68 -4.61 -21.29
C ASP A 292 12.55 -5.63 -21.45
N TYR A 293 12.42 -6.58 -20.52
CA TYR A 293 11.35 -7.58 -20.57
C TYR A 293 9.98 -6.92 -20.52
N THR A 294 9.82 -5.94 -19.66
CA THR A 294 8.59 -5.13 -19.54
C THR A 294 8.34 -4.33 -20.81
N LEU A 295 9.38 -3.69 -21.40
CA LEU A 295 9.24 -2.93 -22.65
C LEU A 295 8.80 -3.81 -23.82
N TYR A 296 9.35 -5.02 -23.96
CA TYR A 296 8.90 -5.99 -24.96
C TYR A 296 7.48 -6.50 -24.68
N SER A 297 7.18 -6.81 -23.43
CA SER A 297 5.84 -7.31 -23.02
C SER A 297 4.73 -6.28 -23.19
N LEU A 298 5.05 -4.98 -23.17
CA LEU A 298 4.10 -3.89 -23.41
C LEU A 298 4.10 -3.40 -24.86
N GLY A 299 4.92 -3.99 -25.73
CA GLY A 299 4.99 -3.61 -27.13
C GLY A 299 5.54 -2.20 -27.37
N PHE A 300 6.40 -1.70 -26.48
CA PHE A 300 7.24 -0.54 -26.75
C PHE A 300 8.45 -0.94 -27.61
N LYS A 301 8.91 -2.19 -27.48
CA LYS A 301 9.85 -2.85 -28.37
C LYS A 301 9.19 -4.07 -28.99
N ASP A 302 9.58 -4.45 -30.21
CA ASP A 302 9.03 -5.62 -30.91
C ASP A 302 9.45 -6.93 -30.20
N PRO A 303 8.52 -7.71 -29.63
CA PRO A 303 8.85 -8.99 -28.98
C PRO A 303 9.55 -9.99 -29.89
N ALA A 304 9.38 -9.89 -31.22
CA ALA A 304 10.06 -10.75 -32.17
C ALA A 304 11.58 -10.49 -32.24
N GLU A 305 12.07 -9.34 -31.83
CA GLU A 305 13.51 -9.05 -31.74
C GLU A 305 14.20 -9.93 -30.72
N VAL A 306 13.54 -10.32 -29.63
CA VAL A 306 14.11 -11.18 -28.59
C VAL A 306 14.63 -12.49 -29.18
N LYS A 307 13.93 -13.07 -30.18
CA LYS A 307 14.36 -14.27 -30.90
C LYS A 307 15.63 -14.04 -31.68
N LYS A 308 15.83 -12.87 -32.29
CA LYS A 308 17.05 -12.50 -33.01
C LYS A 308 18.22 -12.33 -32.06
N ILE A 309 17.98 -11.63 -30.93
CA ILE A 309 18.96 -11.43 -29.85
C ILE A 309 19.44 -12.79 -29.33
N PHE A 310 18.51 -13.66 -28.94
CA PHE A 310 18.82 -15.00 -28.42
C PHE A 310 19.64 -15.84 -29.41
N LYS A 311 19.24 -15.86 -30.68
CA LYS A 311 20.01 -16.57 -31.73
C LYS A 311 21.45 -16.06 -31.89
N ASN A 312 21.65 -14.75 -31.84
CA ASN A 312 22.96 -14.13 -31.93
C ASN A 312 23.86 -14.49 -30.75
N VAL A 313 23.30 -14.40 -29.53
CA VAL A 313 24.01 -14.76 -28.29
C VAL A 313 24.38 -16.25 -28.28
N MET A 314 23.45 -17.13 -28.68
CA MET A 314 23.72 -18.58 -28.77
C MET A 314 24.75 -18.93 -29.84
N ALA A 315 24.89 -18.09 -30.87
CA ALA A 315 25.97 -18.22 -31.88
C ALA A 315 27.34 -17.69 -31.39
N GLY A 316 27.40 -17.20 -30.12
CA GLY A 316 28.65 -16.69 -29.54
C GLY A 316 28.95 -15.22 -29.87
N ASN A 317 28.00 -14.50 -30.47
CA ASN A 317 28.15 -13.07 -30.76
C ASN A 317 27.65 -12.23 -29.58
N SER A 318 28.34 -11.13 -29.25
CA SER A 318 27.80 -10.12 -28.35
C SER A 318 26.71 -9.33 -29.07
N TYR A 319 25.65 -9.04 -28.38
CA TYR A 319 24.56 -8.14 -28.84
C TYR A 319 24.56 -6.90 -27.96
N GLU A 320 24.79 -5.74 -28.58
CA GLU A 320 24.65 -4.47 -27.88
C GLU A 320 23.23 -3.95 -28.13
N THR A 321 22.48 -3.71 -27.05
CA THR A 321 21.17 -3.06 -27.12
C THR A 321 21.35 -1.56 -27.06
N GLU A 322 20.67 -0.84 -27.95
CA GLU A 322 20.59 0.62 -27.84
C GLU A 322 19.67 1.02 -26.67
N GLU A 323 20.11 1.96 -25.86
CA GLU A 323 19.26 2.57 -24.86
C GLU A 323 18.13 3.33 -25.55
N THR A 324 16.89 2.97 -25.25
CA THR A 324 15.70 3.65 -25.76
C THR A 324 15.13 4.57 -24.68
N GLN A 325 14.63 5.72 -25.09
CA GLN A 325 14.02 6.72 -24.21
C GLN A 325 12.63 7.01 -24.75
N TYR A 326 11.67 7.16 -23.84
CA TYR A 326 10.29 7.51 -24.13
C TYR A 326 9.89 8.74 -23.33
N THR A 327 9.21 9.68 -23.98
CA THR A 327 8.61 10.81 -23.28
C THR A 327 7.35 10.37 -22.53
N TYR A 328 6.96 11.12 -21.49
CA TYR A 328 5.72 10.81 -20.76
C TYR A 328 4.48 10.88 -21.66
N ASP A 329 4.47 11.77 -22.64
CA ASP A 329 3.35 11.89 -23.58
C ASP A 329 3.25 10.65 -24.48
N GLU A 330 4.38 10.13 -25.02
CA GLU A 330 4.39 8.88 -25.79
C GLU A 330 3.89 7.68 -24.98
N VAL A 331 4.23 7.64 -23.70
CA VAL A 331 3.75 6.58 -22.79
C VAL A 331 2.26 6.72 -22.52
N LEU A 332 1.77 7.92 -22.26
CA LEU A 332 0.34 8.16 -21.98
C LEU A 332 -0.54 7.99 -23.23
N ASP A 333 0.01 8.17 -24.41
CA ASP A 333 -0.69 7.90 -25.68
C ASP A 333 -0.80 6.41 -26.02
N LYS A 334 -0.01 5.54 -25.32
CA LYS A 334 -0.03 4.10 -25.54
C LYS A 334 -1.36 3.51 -25.11
N LYS A 335 -1.93 2.72 -26.00
CA LYS A 335 -3.19 2.00 -25.82
C LYS A 335 -2.99 0.51 -26.09
N PHE A 336 -3.86 -0.26 -25.49
CA PHE A 336 -3.91 -1.71 -25.61
C PHE A 336 -5.32 -2.14 -26.00
N LYS A 337 -5.45 -3.37 -26.49
CA LYS A 337 -6.73 -4.00 -26.79
C LYS A 337 -7.00 -5.14 -25.81
N LEU A 338 -8.14 -5.07 -25.11
CA LEU A 338 -8.63 -6.10 -24.21
C LEU A 338 -9.48 -7.10 -25.01
N VAL A 339 -9.01 -8.32 -25.16
CA VAL A 339 -9.71 -9.41 -25.83
C VAL A 339 -10.25 -10.37 -24.77
N LEU A 340 -11.52 -10.72 -24.86
CA LEU A 340 -12.09 -11.68 -23.93
C LEU A 340 -11.60 -13.11 -24.24
N PRO A 341 -11.42 -13.99 -23.24
CA PRO A 341 -11.07 -15.39 -23.49
C PRO A 341 -12.02 -16.08 -24.47
N THR A 342 -13.28 -15.73 -24.45
CA THR A 342 -14.33 -16.25 -25.35
C THR A 342 -14.21 -15.79 -26.79
N ASP A 343 -13.55 -14.65 -27.04
CA ASP A 343 -13.37 -14.10 -28.38
C ASP A 343 -12.29 -14.86 -29.20
N LEU A 344 -11.53 -15.73 -28.55
CA LEU A 344 -10.58 -16.62 -29.21
C LEU A 344 -11.26 -17.76 -29.97
N TYR A 345 -12.56 -17.96 -29.78
CA TYR A 345 -13.30 -19.08 -30.32
C TYR A 345 -14.36 -18.61 -31.31
N ARG A 346 -14.48 -19.35 -32.42
CA ARG A 346 -15.47 -19.12 -33.47
C ARG A 346 -16.46 -20.28 -33.54
N TYR A 347 -17.74 -19.97 -33.62
CA TYR A 347 -18.79 -21.01 -33.77
C TYR A 347 -18.79 -21.58 -35.17
N ASN A 348 -18.73 -22.92 -35.26
CA ASN A 348 -18.89 -23.67 -36.50
C ASN A 348 -20.32 -24.17 -36.64
N ASP A 349 -21.12 -23.55 -37.48
CA ASP A 349 -22.53 -23.89 -37.71
C ASP A 349 -22.75 -25.31 -38.25
N THR A 350 -21.78 -25.84 -39.00
CA THR A 350 -21.88 -27.19 -39.60
C THR A 350 -21.66 -28.27 -38.55
N LEU A 351 -20.66 -28.12 -37.71
CA LEU A 351 -20.29 -29.09 -36.66
C LEU A 351 -21.04 -28.80 -35.35
N ARG A 352 -21.59 -27.61 -35.19
CA ARG A 352 -22.27 -27.10 -33.98
C ARG A 352 -21.37 -27.15 -32.75
N ILE A 353 -20.11 -26.77 -32.94
CA ILE A 353 -19.09 -26.68 -31.89
C ILE A 353 -18.40 -25.30 -31.97
N TRP A 354 -17.64 -24.99 -30.94
CA TRP A 354 -16.74 -23.84 -30.93
C TRP A 354 -15.33 -24.27 -31.24
N GLU A 355 -14.70 -23.64 -32.23
CA GLU A 355 -13.33 -23.94 -32.68
C GLU A 355 -12.40 -22.85 -32.20
N ASP A 356 -11.24 -23.22 -31.75
CA ASP A 356 -10.16 -22.29 -31.43
C ASP A 356 -9.71 -21.60 -32.74
N ALA A 357 -9.89 -20.30 -32.81
CA ALA A 357 -9.51 -19.43 -33.91
C ALA A 357 -8.38 -18.45 -33.54
N SER A 358 -7.72 -18.68 -32.40
CA SER A 358 -6.62 -17.83 -31.93
C SER A 358 -5.41 -17.79 -32.88
N HIS A 359 -5.29 -18.79 -33.78
CA HIS A 359 -4.23 -18.88 -34.78
C HIS A 359 -4.70 -18.47 -36.21
N ASP A 360 -5.94 -18.00 -36.34
CA ASP A 360 -6.46 -17.46 -37.62
C ASP A 360 -6.21 -15.95 -37.64
N ASP A 361 -5.20 -15.52 -38.37
CA ASP A 361 -4.74 -14.12 -38.40
C ASP A 361 -5.82 -13.14 -38.87
N GLU A 362 -6.67 -13.53 -39.84
CA GLU A 362 -7.75 -12.68 -40.34
C GLU A 362 -8.87 -12.51 -39.29
N TYR A 363 -9.22 -13.62 -38.64
CA TYR A 363 -10.18 -13.63 -37.56
C TYR A 363 -9.69 -12.78 -36.39
N MET A 364 -8.47 -13.03 -35.91
CA MET A 364 -7.90 -12.32 -34.76
C MET A 364 -7.67 -10.83 -35.04
N THR A 365 -7.29 -10.48 -36.27
CA THR A 365 -7.22 -9.05 -36.67
C THR A 365 -8.57 -8.37 -36.52
N THR A 366 -9.65 -9.05 -36.90
CA THR A 366 -11.00 -8.51 -36.74
C THR A 366 -11.39 -8.40 -35.26
N VAL A 367 -11.08 -9.42 -34.46
CA VAL A 367 -11.35 -9.42 -33.01
C VAL A 367 -10.62 -8.27 -32.34
N VAL A 368 -9.30 -8.16 -32.54
CA VAL A 368 -8.47 -7.14 -31.87
C VAL A 368 -8.89 -5.72 -32.26
N ASN A 369 -9.20 -5.48 -33.54
CA ASN A 369 -9.63 -4.16 -34.00
C ASN A 369 -10.96 -3.72 -33.36
N ASN A 370 -11.87 -4.67 -33.08
CA ASN A 370 -13.16 -4.41 -32.43
C ASN A 370 -13.11 -4.47 -30.88
N ALA A 371 -12.01 -4.95 -30.30
CA ALA A 371 -11.87 -5.11 -28.87
C ALA A 371 -11.85 -3.76 -28.13
N GLU A 372 -12.22 -3.80 -26.85
CA GLU A 372 -12.22 -2.62 -25.97
C GLU A 372 -10.78 -2.08 -25.78
N GLU A 373 -10.67 -0.76 -25.68
CA GLU A 373 -9.38 -0.11 -25.46
C GLU A 373 -9.09 0.04 -23.97
N VAL A 374 -7.86 -0.33 -23.59
CA VAL A 374 -7.25 -0.04 -22.29
C VAL A 374 -6.13 0.97 -22.52
N LYS A 375 -6.08 2.03 -21.70
CA LYS A 375 -5.10 3.12 -21.82
C LYS A 375 -4.28 3.31 -20.57
N ILE A 376 -3.05 3.76 -20.74
CA ILE A 376 -2.25 4.26 -19.62
C ILE A 376 -2.78 5.65 -19.25
N SER A 377 -3.36 5.77 -18.05
CA SER A 377 -3.90 7.04 -17.55
C SER A 377 -2.88 7.84 -16.76
N GLY A 378 -1.87 7.19 -16.21
CA GLY A 378 -0.82 7.85 -15.45
C GLY A 378 0.43 7.00 -15.30
N ILE A 379 1.50 7.68 -14.92
CA ILE A 379 2.80 7.09 -14.65
C ILE A 379 3.13 7.34 -13.19
N ILE A 380 3.43 6.28 -12.47
CA ILE A 380 3.83 6.34 -11.06
C ILE A 380 5.25 5.83 -10.90
N ARG A 381 6.01 6.51 -10.05
CA ARG A 381 7.39 6.19 -9.73
C ARG A 381 7.49 5.75 -8.28
N LYS A 382 8.25 4.69 -8.02
CA LYS A 382 8.58 4.27 -6.65
C LYS A 382 9.15 5.45 -5.87
N ASN A 383 8.56 5.75 -4.73
CA ASN A 383 9.06 6.78 -3.83
C ASN A 383 10.40 6.28 -3.21
N PRO A 384 11.50 7.08 -3.28
CA PRO A 384 12.79 6.67 -2.72
C PRO A 384 12.77 6.39 -1.21
N ASP A 385 11.83 6.99 -0.48
CA ASP A 385 11.67 6.79 0.97
C ASP A 385 10.82 5.55 1.31
N ALA A 386 10.19 4.90 0.34
CA ALA A 386 9.42 3.68 0.54
C ALA A 386 10.37 2.48 0.71
N ALA A 387 10.24 1.75 1.83
CA ALA A 387 11.07 0.58 2.11
C ALA A 387 10.73 -0.61 1.19
N SER A 388 9.46 -0.73 0.77
CA SER A 388 8.95 -1.71 -0.19
C SER A 388 7.76 -1.11 -0.92
N VAL A 389 7.37 -1.71 -2.03
CA VAL A 389 6.23 -1.28 -2.85
C VAL A 389 5.26 -2.43 -3.07
N SER A 390 3.99 -2.11 -3.20
CA SER A 390 2.92 -3.09 -3.40
C SER A 390 2.86 -3.67 -4.81
N VAL A 391 3.33 -2.91 -5.79
CA VAL A 391 3.39 -3.32 -7.21
C VAL A 391 4.78 -3.05 -7.76
N SER A 392 5.36 -4.04 -8.41
CA SER A 392 6.66 -3.92 -9.10
C SER A 392 6.54 -3.09 -10.40
N THR A 393 7.68 -2.78 -11.03
CA THR A 393 7.72 -2.17 -12.37
C THR A 393 6.87 -2.96 -13.37
N GLY A 394 6.07 -2.26 -14.18
CA GLY A 394 5.13 -2.87 -15.11
C GLY A 394 3.84 -2.06 -15.24
N VAL A 395 2.73 -2.74 -15.43
CA VAL A 395 1.39 -2.13 -15.54
C VAL A 395 0.52 -2.54 -14.36
N ALA A 396 -0.09 -1.56 -13.71
CA ALA A 396 -1.03 -1.79 -12.63
C ALA A 396 -2.47 -1.43 -13.07
N TYR A 397 -3.37 -2.40 -13.01
CA TYR A 397 -4.79 -2.25 -13.36
C TYR A 397 -5.66 -2.10 -12.12
N THR A 398 -6.81 -1.45 -12.27
CA THR A 398 -7.77 -1.23 -11.18
C THR A 398 -8.48 -2.51 -10.77
N LYS A 399 -9.06 -2.54 -9.58
CA LYS A 399 -9.87 -3.65 -9.07
C LYS A 399 -11.06 -4.01 -9.97
N ASP A 400 -11.52 -3.06 -10.80
CA ASP A 400 -12.75 -3.19 -11.58
C ASP A 400 -12.53 -3.91 -12.93
N LEU A 401 -11.26 -4.11 -13.37
CA LEU A 401 -10.96 -4.76 -14.64
C LEU A 401 -11.42 -6.22 -14.67
N MET A 402 -11.06 -7.01 -13.64
CA MET A 402 -11.42 -8.43 -13.62
C MET A 402 -12.93 -8.67 -13.49
N PRO A 403 -13.68 -7.98 -12.60
CA PRO A 403 -15.13 -8.02 -12.60
C PRO A 403 -15.76 -7.68 -13.97
N HIS A 404 -15.27 -6.64 -14.64
CA HIS A 404 -15.73 -6.28 -15.97
C HIS A 404 -15.56 -7.42 -16.99
N ILE A 405 -14.38 -8.08 -17.00
CA ILE A 405 -14.12 -9.22 -17.88
C ILE A 405 -15.07 -10.38 -17.54
N ILE A 406 -15.24 -10.71 -16.26
CA ILE A 406 -16.12 -11.79 -15.79
C ILE A 406 -17.56 -11.56 -16.26
N ASP A 407 -18.07 -10.35 -16.09
CA ASP A 407 -19.42 -9.99 -16.53
C ASP A 407 -19.58 -10.17 -18.04
N LYS A 408 -18.64 -9.62 -18.82
CA LYS A 408 -18.64 -9.73 -20.27
C LYS A 408 -18.56 -11.18 -20.76
N VAL A 409 -17.66 -11.96 -20.20
CA VAL A 409 -17.49 -13.38 -20.51
C VAL A 409 -18.77 -14.15 -20.26
N ASN A 410 -19.40 -13.96 -19.08
CA ASN A 410 -20.61 -14.65 -18.69
C ASN A 410 -21.84 -14.30 -19.59
N GLU A 411 -21.79 -13.16 -20.29
CA GLU A 411 -22.81 -12.76 -21.25
C GLU A 411 -22.66 -13.40 -22.64
N THR A 412 -21.52 -14.03 -22.95
CA THR A 412 -21.24 -14.61 -24.26
C THR A 412 -22.04 -15.87 -24.55
N GLN A 413 -22.21 -16.16 -25.84
CA GLN A 413 -23.02 -17.30 -26.29
C GLN A 413 -22.34 -18.64 -25.95
N ILE A 414 -21.02 -18.75 -26.09
CA ILE A 414 -20.26 -19.95 -25.77
C ILE A 414 -20.42 -20.35 -24.29
N VAL A 415 -20.35 -19.38 -23.39
CA VAL A 415 -20.52 -19.59 -21.96
C VAL A 415 -21.95 -20.03 -21.64
N LYS A 416 -22.95 -19.34 -22.22
CA LYS A 416 -24.35 -19.75 -22.04
C LYS A 416 -24.62 -21.17 -22.54
N GLN A 417 -24.01 -21.59 -23.65
CA GLN A 417 -24.13 -22.96 -24.14
C GLN A 417 -23.44 -23.96 -23.22
N GLN A 418 -22.22 -23.67 -22.73
CA GLN A 418 -21.51 -24.57 -21.82
C GLN A 418 -22.25 -24.75 -20.50
N LEU A 419 -22.79 -23.67 -19.94
CA LEU A 419 -23.52 -23.73 -18.68
C LEU A 419 -24.92 -24.31 -18.81
N ALA A 420 -25.56 -24.26 -19.98
CA ALA A 420 -26.85 -24.86 -20.24
C ALA A 420 -26.77 -26.40 -20.30
N ASP A 421 -25.64 -26.96 -20.73
CA ASP A 421 -25.38 -28.41 -20.79
C ASP A 421 -24.01 -28.72 -20.18
N PRO A 422 -23.92 -28.78 -18.84
CA PRO A 422 -22.65 -28.99 -18.13
C PRO A 422 -21.98 -30.33 -18.37
N GLU A 423 -22.70 -31.29 -18.92
CA GLU A 423 -22.18 -32.66 -19.22
C GLU A 423 -21.57 -32.71 -20.63
N LYS A 424 -21.75 -31.67 -21.44
CA LYS A 424 -21.32 -31.65 -22.82
C LYS A 424 -20.22 -30.62 -23.04
N ASP A 425 -19.17 -31.04 -23.72
CA ASP A 425 -18.05 -30.18 -24.11
C ASP A 425 -18.44 -29.34 -25.36
N VAL A 426 -18.43 -28.02 -25.26
CA VAL A 426 -18.75 -27.11 -26.36
C VAL A 426 -17.71 -27.13 -27.48
N PHE A 427 -16.50 -27.59 -27.22
CA PHE A 427 -15.42 -27.65 -28.22
C PHE A 427 -15.45 -28.93 -29.06
N THR A 428 -15.84 -30.04 -28.44
CA THR A 428 -15.91 -31.32 -29.14
C THR A 428 -17.31 -31.76 -29.51
N GLY A 429 -18.34 -31.20 -28.86
CA GLY A 429 -19.73 -31.59 -28.98
C GLY A 429 -20.06 -32.95 -28.35
N MET A 430 -19.09 -33.56 -27.63
CA MET A 430 -19.25 -34.86 -26.95
C MET A 430 -19.50 -34.66 -25.45
N SER A 431 -19.94 -35.69 -24.78
CA SER A 431 -20.00 -35.69 -23.31
C SER A 431 -18.57 -35.75 -22.74
N PHE A 432 -18.36 -35.03 -21.62
CA PHE A 432 -17.09 -35.10 -20.91
C PHE A 432 -16.78 -36.54 -20.48
N ASP A 433 -15.51 -36.92 -20.56
CA ASP A 433 -15.06 -38.21 -20.07
C ASP A 433 -14.94 -38.16 -18.53
N ASN A 434 -15.37 -39.25 -17.85
CA ASN A 434 -15.21 -39.36 -16.41
C ASN A 434 -13.80 -39.81 -16.01
N ASP A 435 -12.86 -39.92 -16.95
CA ASP A 435 -11.49 -40.25 -16.65
C ASP A 435 -10.79 -39.02 -16.02
N LYS A 436 -10.28 -39.19 -14.81
CA LYS A 436 -9.53 -38.14 -14.08
C LYS A 436 -8.27 -37.68 -14.77
N THR A 437 -7.82 -38.41 -15.77
CA THR A 437 -6.64 -37.99 -16.60
C THR A 437 -7.03 -37.24 -17.86
N SER A 438 -8.34 -37.12 -18.15
CA SER A 438 -8.83 -36.36 -19.29
C SER A 438 -8.62 -34.87 -19.10
N ILE A 439 -8.08 -34.18 -20.10
CA ILE A 439 -8.02 -32.70 -20.15
C ILE A 439 -9.36 -32.10 -20.58
N SER A 440 -10.26 -32.88 -21.18
CA SER A 440 -11.62 -32.46 -21.51
C SER A 440 -12.52 -32.62 -20.29
N THR A 441 -12.61 -31.57 -19.48
CA THR A 441 -13.45 -31.48 -18.31
C THR A 441 -14.19 -30.15 -18.28
N LEU A 442 -15.34 -30.11 -17.60
CA LEU A 442 -16.09 -28.87 -17.42
C LEU A 442 -15.24 -27.78 -16.73
N GLU A 443 -14.44 -28.16 -15.72
CA GLU A 443 -13.60 -27.18 -15.01
C GLU A 443 -12.50 -26.62 -15.92
N ASN A 444 -11.89 -27.48 -16.76
CA ASN A 444 -10.92 -26.98 -17.74
C ASN A 444 -11.57 -26.05 -18.77
N ASN A 445 -12.77 -26.38 -19.28
CA ASN A 445 -13.49 -25.49 -20.18
C ASN A 445 -13.85 -24.15 -19.50
N LYS A 446 -14.22 -24.17 -18.21
CA LYS A 446 -14.46 -22.93 -17.45
C LYS A 446 -13.21 -22.07 -17.35
N SER A 447 -12.06 -22.66 -17.06
CA SER A 447 -10.79 -21.94 -16.99
C SER A 447 -10.41 -21.38 -18.35
N LEU A 448 -10.46 -22.16 -19.43
CA LEU A 448 -10.17 -21.71 -20.80
C LEU A 448 -11.06 -20.56 -21.26
N LEU A 449 -12.34 -20.63 -20.93
CA LEU A 449 -13.32 -19.60 -21.31
C LEU A 449 -13.31 -18.41 -20.33
N GLY A 450 -12.60 -18.49 -19.21
CA GLY A 450 -12.63 -17.46 -18.17
C GLY A 450 -13.97 -17.38 -17.43
N ILE A 451 -14.70 -18.50 -17.33
CA ILE A 451 -15.99 -18.55 -16.61
C ILE A 451 -15.72 -18.48 -15.12
N ALA A 452 -16.05 -17.37 -14.51
CA ALA A 452 -15.88 -17.15 -13.09
C ALA A 452 -17.10 -16.43 -12.50
N SER A 453 -17.12 -16.34 -11.19
CA SER A 453 -18.08 -15.55 -10.45
C SER A 453 -17.33 -14.71 -9.44
N GLU A 454 -17.69 -13.44 -9.33
CA GLU A 454 -17.11 -12.54 -8.33
C GLU A 454 -17.23 -13.06 -6.89
N ASP A 455 -18.29 -13.82 -6.61
CA ASP A 455 -18.49 -14.44 -5.30
C ASP A 455 -17.52 -15.59 -4.99
N ASN A 456 -16.86 -16.15 -6.00
CA ASN A 456 -16.03 -17.35 -5.87
C ASN A 456 -14.62 -17.10 -6.42
N PRO A 457 -13.77 -16.35 -5.70
CA PRO A 457 -12.40 -16.10 -6.10
C PRO A 457 -11.56 -17.39 -6.08
N SER A 458 -10.50 -17.44 -6.87
CA SER A 458 -9.48 -18.49 -6.83
C SER A 458 -8.44 -18.26 -5.74
N GLU A 459 -8.24 -16.99 -5.37
CA GLU A 459 -7.30 -16.57 -4.33
C GLU A 459 -7.81 -15.32 -3.61
N ILE A 460 -7.51 -15.24 -2.32
CA ILE A 460 -7.79 -14.07 -1.47
C ILE A 460 -6.50 -13.68 -0.79
N ASP A 461 -6.00 -12.49 -1.09
CA ASP A 461 -4.84 -11.88 -0.47
C ASP A 461 -5.29 -10.83 0.55
N ILE A 462 -4.94 -11.04 1.82
CA ILE A 462 -5.28 -10.13 2.91
C ILE A 462 -4.01 -9.43 3.37
N TYR A 463 -3.96 -8.12 3.20
CA TYR A 463 -2.85 -7.27 3.60
C TYR A 463 -3.10 -6.66 4.96
N ALA A 464 -2.25 -6.95 5.92
CA ALA A 464 -2.35 -6.44 7.28
C ALA A 464 -1.70 -5.05 7.41
N LYS A 465 -2.18 -4.22 8.36
CA LYS A 465 -1.61 -2.89 8.62
C LYS A 465 -0.24 -2.94 9.29
N ASP A 466 -0.04 -3.92 10.17
CA ASP A 466 1.17 -4.13 10.96
C ASP A 466 1.29 -5.62 11.34
N PHE A 467 2.41 -6.02 11.94
CA PHE A 467 2.65 -7.42 12.33
C PHE A 467 1.67 -7.91 13.40
N ASP A 468 1.30 -7.07 14.35
CA ASP A 468 0.32 -7.43 15.39
C ASP A 468 -1.07 -7.66 14.78
N SER A 469 -1.42 -6.88 13.77
CA SER A 469 -2.65 -7.05 12.97
C SER A 469 -2.60 -8.34 12.16
N LYS A 470 -1.45 -8.69 11.59
CA LYS A 470 -1.27 -9.95 10.85
C LYS A 470 -1.49 -11.17 11.75
N GLU A 471 -0.95 -11.16 12.97
CA GLU A 471 -1.17 -12.24 13.94
C GLU A 471 -2.64 -12.38 14.31
N LYS A 472 -3.33 -11.27 14.58
CA LYS A 472 -4.78 -11.28 14.90
C LYS A 472 -5.63 -11.77 13.73
N LEU A 473 -5.28 -11.42 12.49
CA LEU A 473 -5.95 -11.91 11.29
C LEU A 473 -5.72 -13.40 11.09
N GLN A 474 -4.50 -13.90 11.33
CA GLN A 474 -4.20 -15.34 11.29
C GLN A 474 -5.02 -16.10 12.33
N ASP A 475 -5.10 -15.60 13.56
CA ASP A 475 -5.94 -16.17 14.62
C ASP A 475 -7.43 -16.17 14.25
N PHE A 476 -7.92 -15.10 13.63
CA PHE A 476 -9.30 -15.00 13.16
C PHE A 476 -9.61 -16.06 12.09
N ILE A 477 -8.71 -16.22 11.11
CA ILE A 477 -8.81 -17.21 10.04
C ILE A 477 -8.80 -18.63 10.61
N GLN A 478 -7.84 -18.96 11.49
CA GLN A 478 -7.73 -20.28 12.10
C GLN A 478 -8.95 -20.65 12.94
N LYS A 479 -9.49 -19.73 13.73
CA LYS A 479 -10.71 -19.95 14.52
C LYS A 479 -11.92 -20.25 13.64
N LYS A 480 -11.95 -19.70 12.43
CA LYS A 480 -13.04 -19.95 11.48
C LYS A 480 -12.88 -21.29 10.77
N THR A 481 -11.66 -21.61 10.33
CA THR A 481 -11.37 -22.90 9.69
C THR A 481 -11.72 -24.07 10.63
N ALA A 482 -11.30 -23.99 11.89
CA ALA A 482 -11.63 -24.97 12.91
C ALA A 482 -13.14 -25.09 13.22
N LYS A 483 -13.93 -24.03 12.96
CA LYS A 483 -15.41 -24.10 13.07
C LYS A 483 -16.06 -24.73 11.85
N LEU A 484 -15.53 -24.48 10.65
CA LEU A 484 -16.06 -25.08 9.41
C LEU A 484 -15.81 -26.59 9.35
N GLU A 485 -14.63 -27.05 9.78
CA GLU A 485 -14.31 -28.49 9.89
C GLU A 485 -15.22 -29.25 10.87
N LYS A 486 -15.83 -28.56 11.81
CA LYS A 486 -16.72 -29.15 12.80
C LYS A 486 -18.16 -29.32 12.29
N TYR A 487 -18.50 -28.74 11.13
CA TYR A 487 -19.83 -28.80 10.51
C TYR A 487 -19.83 -29.52 9.15
N CYS A 488 -18.69 -30.01 8.67
CA CYS A 488 -18.53 -31.02 7.64
C CYS A 488 -18.33 -32.41 8.28
#